data_d963bc5e762b121d7b7af9201ccbdb8b
#
_entry.id   d963bc5e762b121d7b7af9201ccbdb8b
#
_cell.length_a   1.000
_cell.length_b   1.000
_cell.length_c   1.000
_cell.angle_alpha   90.00
_cell.angle_beta   90.00
_cell.angle_gamma   90.00
#
_symmetry.space_group_name_H-M   'P 1'
#
loop_
_entity.id
_entity.type
_entity.pdbx_description
1 polymer ?
#
loop_
_entity_poly.entity_id
_entity_poly.type
_entity_poly.pdbx_seq_one_letter_code
_entity_poly.pdbx_strand_id
1 'polypeptide(L)'
;MDFLRSHTGLEIVDRGSWFYARYQGSGASDGIAFRADYDAVVCKDGCPRHICGHDGHSAILAGLAMELEKAAPSRNVYLIFQPGEETGQGALICRELIRECGIKEIYGLHNIPGYAQNEVLLLEETFACASTGMEISIQGSPSHAAYPEQGKNPAALIAGLISYMDLLVQKQHKGIVLGTVIGMEAGSESYGVSADSGVLRLTLRAEYQEEYDKLVQKIEKYAMRRSKEQGMLCRIRLIEPFPATINDRACVSKIRNAAGSLGLKVKTPGEPFRWSEDFGYYLQETKGAFFGIGTGETRSGLHTAEYEFNDEIMETAIKIYRELINEGGAKGGENEI
;
A
#
# COMPACT_ATOMS: atom_id res chain seq x y z
N MET A 1 -20.80 2.76 9.19
CA MET A 1 -21.06 3.38 10.51
C MET A 1 -22.37 2.92 11.12
N ASP A 2 -23.51 3.01 10.45
CA ASP A 2 -24.83 2.71 11.04
C ASP A 2 -24.97 1.27 11.52
N PHE A 3 -24.37 0.32 10.79
CA PHE A 3 -24.29 -1.07 11.23
C PHE A 3 -23.61 -1.19 12.61
N LEU A 4 -22.44 -0.57 12.79
CA LEU A 4 -21.71 -0.62 14.06
C LEU A 4 -22.48 0.07 15.19
N ARG A 5 -23.09 1.24 14.92
CA ARG A 5 -23.92 1.96 15.92
C ARG A 5 -25.12 1.15 16.38
N SER A 6 -25.70 0.33 15.49
CA SER A 6 -26.91 -0.46 15.84
C SER A 6 -26.59 -1.83 16.44
N HIS A 7 -25.37 -2.35 16.28
CA HIS A 7 -25.01 -3.70 16.68
C HIS A 7 -23.90 -3.78 17.74
N THR A 8 -23.27 -2.64 18.09
CA THR A 8 -22.20 -2.59 19.09
C THR A 8 -22.34 -1.35 19.97
N GLY A 9 -21.80 -1.42 21.20
CA GLY A 9 -21.66 -0.26 22.09
C GLY A 9 -20.33 0.48 21.92
N LEU A 10 -19.58 0.23 20.84
CA LEU A 10 -18.30 0.89 20.59
C LEU A 10 -18.48 2.40 20.33
N GLU A 11 -17.52 3.18 20.75
CA GLU A 11 -17.44 4.58 20.38
C GLU A 11 -17.09 4.70 18.89
N ILE A 12 -18.00 5.28 18.09
CA ILE A 12 -17.80 5.50 16.66
C ILE A 12 -17.47 6.97 16.43
N VAL A 13 -16.23 7.23 15.97
CA VAL A 13 -15.75 8.58 15.71
C VAL A 13 -15.67 8.80 14.20
N ASP A 14 -16.51 9.72 13.71
CA ASP A 14 -16.58 10.15 12.33
C ASP A 14 -15.51 11.24 12.08
N ARG A 15 -14.68 11.05 11.07
CA ARG A 15 -13.64 11.99 10.62
C ARG A 15 -13.95 12.54 9.22
N GLY A 16 -15.20 12.48 8.79
CA GLY A 16 -15.66 12.96 7.49
C GLY A 16 -15.43 11.96 6.36
N SER A 17 -14.22 11.89 5.81
CA SER A 17 -13.88 10.94 4.73
C SER A 17 -13.53 9.53 5.23
N TRP A 18 -13.36 9.34 6.54
CA TRP A 18 -13.06 8.08 7.17
C TRP A 18 -13.62 8.04 8.59
N PHE A 19 -13.58 6.90 9.25
CA PHE A 19 -14.02 6.76 10.63
C PHE A 19 -13.28 5.63 11.33
N TYR A 20 -13.35 5.63 12.65
CA TYR A 20 -12.87 4.51 13.44
C TYR A 20 -13.88 4.14 14.55
N ALA A 21 -13.83 2.88 14.95
CA ALA A 21 -14.52 2.40 16.13
C ALA A 21 -13.50 2.15 17.25
N ARG A 22 -13.83 2.53 18.48
CA ARG A 22 -12.98 2.36 19.65
C ARG A 22 -13.66 1.49 20.69
N TYR A 23 -12.97 0.46 21.13
CA TYR A 23 -13.26 -0.26 22.37
C TYR A 23 -12.31 0.25 23.46
N GLN A 24 -12.84 0.69 24.59
CA GLN A 24 -12.04 1.15 25.72
C GLN A 24 -11.79 0.00 26.68
N GLY A 25 -10.56 -0.46 26.79
CA GLY A 25 -10.13 -1.49 27.72
C GLY A 25 -10.08 -1.01 29.16
N SER A 26 -10.21 -1.94 30.09
CA SER A 26 -10.32 -1.65 31.53
C SER A 26 -9.01 -1.25 32.22
N GLY A 27 -7.84 -1.45 31.58
CA GLY A 27 -6.58 -1.36 32.31
C GLY A 27 -5.40 -0.74 31.56
N ALA A 28 -5.47 -0.42 30.27
CA ALA A 28 -4.28 -0.14 29.53
C ALA A 28 -4.20 1.26 28.95
N SER A 29 -2.99 1.84 29.04
CA SER A 29 -2.56 3.00 28.29
C SER A 29 -2.24 2.70 26.81
N ASP A 30 -1.98 1.41 26.45
CA ASP A 30 -1.47 1.01 25.14
C ASP A 30 -2.59 0.54 24.20
N GLY A 31 -2.69 1.21 23.04
CA GLY A 31 -3.65 0.86 22.01
C GLY A 31 -3.10 -0.16 20.99
N ILE A 32 -3.99 -1.03 20.51
CA ILE A 32 -3.80 -1.84 19.30
C ILE A 32 -4.80 -1.41 18.24
N ALA A 33 -4.38 -1.34 16.99
CA ALA A 33 -5.27 -1.01 15.89
C ALA A 33 -5.34 -2.13 14.85
N PHE A 34 -6.49 -2.21 14.20
CA PHE A 34 -6.73 -3.03 13.02
C PHE A 34 -7.29 -2.13 11.93
N ARG A 35 -6.75 -2.25 10.72
CA ARG A 35 -7.15 -1.44 9.57
C ARG A 35 -7.87 -2.29 8.53
N ALA A 36 -8.95 -1.78 8.01
CA ALA A 36 -9.53 -2.19 6.74
C ALA A 36 -9.76 -0.98 5.85
N ASP A 37 -9.49 -1.15 4.57
CA ASP A 37 -9.93 -0.29 3.49
C ASP A 37 -11.41 -0.57 3.15
N TYR A 38 -12.05 0.39 2.44
CA TYR A 38 -13.44 0.21 1.98
C TYR A 38 -13.72 0.86 0.62
N ASP A 39 -12.68 1.38 -0.03
CA ASP A 39 -12.83 1.96 -1.37
C ASP A 39 -13.00 0.88 -2.45
N ALA A 40 -13.34 1.31 -3.64
CA ALA A 40 -13.57 0.46 -4.78
C ALA A 40 -12.70 0.88 -5.95
N VAL A 41 -12.30 -0.09 -6.76
CA VAL A 41 -11.55 0.15 -8.01
C VAL A 41 -12.45 0.82 -9.04
N VAL A 42 -12.03 1.94 -9.58
CA VAL A 42 -12.74 2.58 -10.72
C VAL A 42 -12.34 1.86 -12.01
N CYS A 43 -13.28 1.14 -12.58
CA CYS A 43 -13.08 0.39 -13.82
C CYS A 43 -13.01 1.30 -15.05
N LYS A 44 -12.58 0.74 -16.20
CA LYS A 44 -12.45 1.50 -17.47
C LYS A 44 -13.75 2.14 -17.95
N ASP A 45 -14.91 1.58 -17.57
CA ASP A 45 -16.24 2.12 -17.86
C ASP A 45 -16.67 3.25 -16.91
N GLY A 46 -15.78 3.66 -15.98
CA GLY A 46 -16.03 4.67 -14.97
C GLY A 46 -16.86 4.19 -13.77
N CYS A 47 -17.25 2.91 -13.71
CA CYS A 47 -18.03 2.36 -12.61
C CYS A 47 -17.10 1.83 -11.52
N PRO A 48 -17.34 2.17 -10.23
CA PRO A 48 -16.61 1.57 -9.12
C PRO A 48 -17.09 0.13 -8.90
N ARG A 49 -16.15 -0.79 -8.65
CA ARG A 49 -16.41 -2.21 -8.34
C ARG A 49 -15.48 -2.71 -7.26
N HIS A 50 -16.00 -3.57 -6.38
CA HIS A 50 -15.20 -4.24 -5.35
C HIS A 50 -14.48 -5.47 -5.92
N ILE A 51 -13.52 -5.22 -6.81
CA ILE A 51 -12.68 -6.24 -7.46
C ILE A 51 -11.29 -6.39 -6.81
N CYS A 52 -11.12 -5.81 -5.61
CA CYS A 52 -9.94 -5.99 -4.75
C CYS A 52 -10.29 -6.67 -3.41
N GLY A 53 -11.55 -6.59 -2.95
CA GLY A 53 -12.01 -7.24 -1.73
C GLY A 53 -12.05 -6.34 -0.49
N HIS A 54 -11.94 -5.03 -0.66
CA HIS A 54 -11.95 -4.06 0.44
C HIS A 54 -13.28 -4.05 1.22
N ASP A 55 -14.39 -4.36 0.57
CA ASP A 55 -15.68 -4.58 1.22
C ASP A 55 -15.62 -5.77 2.20
N GLY A 56 -14.95 -6.85 1.81
CA GLY A 56 -14.69 -8.00 2.67
C GLY A 56 -13.76 -7.66 3.85
N HIS A 57 -12.72 -6.86 3.63
CA HIS A 57 -11.86 -6.37 4.71
C HIS A 57 -12.66 -5.57 5.74
N SER A 58 -13.53 -4.68 5.29
CA SER A 58 -14.41 -3.91 6.15
C SER A 58 -15.44 -4.78 6.89
N ALA A 59 -15.94 -5.83 6.23
CA ALA A 59 -16.85 -6.80 6.87
C ALA A 59 -16.13 -7.60 7.97
N ILE A 60 -14.84 -7.95 7.77
CA ILE A 60 -14.01 -8.59 8.81
C ILE A 60 -13.89 -7.68 10.04
N LEU A 61 -13.60 -6.39 9.88
CA LEU A 61 -13.52 -5.47 11.01
C LEU A 61 -14.89 -5.27 11.69
N ALA A 62 -15.96 -5.25 10.92
CA ALA A 62 -17.31 -5.18 11.51
C ALA A 62 -17.65 -6.44 12.34
N GLY A 63 -17.23 -7.62 11.85
CA GLY A 63 -17.34 -8.87 12.60
C GLY A 63 -16.48 -8.86 13.88
N LEU A 64 -15.24 -8.37 13.81
CA LEU A 64 -14.39 -8.20 14.98
C LEU A 64 -15.01 -7.24 16.01
N ALA A 65 -15.63 -6.14 15.57
CA ALA A 65 -16.30 -5.19 16.44
C ALA A 65 -17.40 -5.86 17.30
N MET A 66 -18.19 -6.77 16.71
CA MET A 66 -19.22 -7.51 17.42
C MET A 66 -18.66 -8.50 18.46
N GLU A 67 -17.45 -8.96 18.29
CA GLU A 67 -16.78 -9.88 19.21
C GLU A 67 -16.09 -9.17 20.38
N LEU A 68 -15.68 -7.89 20.22
CA LEU A 68 -14.92 -7.13 21.23
C LEU A 68 -15.68 -6.99 22.56
N GLU A 69 -16.97 -6.73 22.53
CA GLU A 69 -17.76 -6.58 23.74
C GLU A 69 -17.88 -7.89 24.54
N LYS A 70 -17.97 -9.02 23.83
CA LYS A 70 -18.02 -10.34 24.46
C LYS A 70 -16.65 -10.73 25.02
N ALA A 71 -15.58 -10.40 24.31
CA ALA A 71 -14.21 -10.71 24.70
C ALA A 71 -13.71 -9.83 25.85
N ALA A 72 -14.25 -8.61 25.99
CA ALA A 72 -13.89 -7.61 27.01
C ALA A 72 -12.36 -7.45 27.22
N PRO A 73 -11.57 -7.15 26.18
CA PRO A 73 -10.11 -7.08 26.30
C PRO A 73 -9.69 -5.98 27.28
N SER A 74 -8.53 -6.17 27.94
CA SER A 74 -8.00 -5.19 28.88
C SER A 74 -7.38 -3.96 28.22
N ARG A 75 -6.95 -4.07 26.94
CA ARG A 75 -6.33 -2.99 26.18
C ARG A 75 -7.32 -2.24 25.29
N ASN A 76 -6.98 -0.99 24.94
CA ASN A 76 -7.77 -0.23 23.98
C ASN A 76 -7.61 -0.84 22.59
N VAL A 77 -8.73 -1.00 21.86
CA VAL A 77 -8.75 -1.51 20.48
C VAL A 77 -9.34 -0.45 19.55
N TYR A 78 -8.65 -0.20 18.46
CA TYR A 78 -9.06 0.76 17.43
C TYR A 78 -9.30 0.02 16.12
N LEU A 79 -10.47 0.17 15.53
CA LEU A 79 -10.83 -0.39 14.23
C LEU A 79 -10.91 0.75 13.23
N ILE A 80 -9.93 0.85 12.33
CA ILE A 80 -9.79 1.95 11.38
C ILE A 80 -10.43 1.53 10.05
N PHE A 81 -11.45 2.27 9.63
CA PHE A 81 -12.08 2.10 8.33
C PHE A 81 -11.59 3.21 7.39
N GLN A 82 -10.76 2.82 6.44
CA GLN A 82 -9.96 3.70 5.62
C GLN A 82 -10.50 3.81 4.19
N PRO A 83 -10.61 5.03 3.60
CA PRO A 83 -10.88 5.23 2.18
C PRO A 83 -9.58 5.23 1.37
N GLY A 84 -9.69 5.19 0.04
CA GLY A 84 -8.63 5.63 -0.89
C GLY A 84 -7.33 4.84 -0.82
N GLU A 85 -7.38 3.54 -0.57
CA GLU A 85 -6.22 2.66 -0.66
C GLU A 85 -5.70 2.63 -2.10
N GLU A 86 -6.58 2.43 -3.08
CA GLU A 86 -6.26 2.31 -4.51
C GLU A 86 -5.54 3.55 -5.09
N THR A 87 -5.58 4.68 -4.38
CA THR A 87 -4.88 5.91 -4.76
C THR A 87 -3.68 6.25 -3.88
N GLY A 88 -3.36 5.41 -2.88
CA GLY A 88 -2.28 5.63 -1.93
C GLY A 88 -2.48 6.82 -0.99
N GLN A 89 -3.72 7.32 -0.84
CA GLN A 89 -4.01 8.53 -0.06
C GLN A 89 -4.67 8.23 1.29
N GLY A 90 -5.30 7.08 1.42
CA GLY A 90 -6.13 6.75 2.57
C GLY A 90 -5.36 6.66 3.87
N ALA A 91 -4.28 5.88 3.90
CA ALA A 91 -3.45 5.74 5.08
C ALA A 91 -2.76 7.06 5.48
N LEU A 92 -2.40 7.92 4.52
CA LEU A 92 -1.84 9.24 4.79
C LEU A 92 -2.77 10.12 5.64
N ILE A 93 -4.08 10.00 5.41
CA ILE A 93 -5.10 10.76 6.15
C ILE A 93 -5.34 10.12 7.52
N CYS A 94 -5.42 8.79 7.57
CA CYS A 94 -5.82 8.07 8.78
C CYS A 94 -4.68 7.88 9.80
N ARG A 95 -3.40 7.91 9.38
CA ARG A 95 -2.24 7.58 10.21
C ARG A 95 -2.04 8.51 11.43
N GLU A 96 -2.59 9.73 11.39
CA GLU A 96 -2.53 10.65 12.52
C GLU A 96 -3.13 10.05 13.80
N LEU A 97 -4.14 9.17 13.66
CA LEU A 97 -4.76 8.48 14.78
C LEU A 97 -3.74 7.69 15.63
N ILE A 98 -2.70 7.17 15.00
CA ILE A 98 -1.64 6.42 15.67
C ILE A 98 -1.02 7.25 16.80
N ARG A 99 -0.70 8.50 16.53
CA ARG A 99 -0.11 9.44 17.50
C ARG A 99 -1.16 9.99 18.45
N GLU A 100 -2.34 10.38 17.94
CA GLU A 100 -3.43 10.94 18.73
C GLU A 100 -3.88 10.00 19.85
N CYS A 101 -3.95 8.70 19.56
CA CYS A 101 -4.47 7.68 20.48
C CYS A 101 -3.37 6.84 21.14
N GLY A 102 -2.09 7.13 20.90
CA GLY A 102 -0.98 6.36 21.48
C GLY A 102 -0.97 4.89 21.07
N ILE A 103 -1.37 4.58 19.83
CA ILE A 103 -1.42 3.21 19.30
C ILE A 103 -0.01 2.68 19.16
N LYS A 104 0.25 1.51 19.76
CA LYS A 104 1.59 0.89 19.82
C LYS A 104 1.80 -0.20 18.78
N GLU A 105 0.71 -0.78 18.29
CA GLU A 105 0.75 -1.83 17.29
C GLU A 105 -0.43 -1.67 16.33
N ILE A 106 -0.19 -1.90 15.05
CA ILE A 106 -1.23 -1.91 14.03
C ILE A 106 -1.12 -3.15 13.15
N TYR A 107 -2.27 -3.74 12.80
CA TYR A 107 -2.35 -4.89 11.92
C TYR A 107 -3.35 -4.63 10.79
N GLY A 108 -3.02 -5.13 9.60
CA GLY A 108 -3.88 -5.17 8.44
C GLY A 108 -3.72 -6.49 7.71
N LEU A 109 -4.65 -6.81 6.86
CA LEU A 109 -4.59 -8.00 6.02
C LEU A 109 -5.08 -7.74 4.60
N HIS A 110 -4.69 -8.61 3.68
CA HIS A 110 -5.28 -8.69 2.35
C HIS A 110 -5.69 -10.13 2.02
N ASN A 111 -6.77 -10.27 1.30
CA ASN A 111 -7.19 -11.53 0.70
C ASN A 111 -6.35 -11.82 -0.54
N ILE A 112 -5.72 -13.00 -0.59
CA ILE A 112 -4.75 -13.33 -1.65
C ILE A 112 -5.21 -14.54 -2.47
N PRO A 113 -5.69 -14.36 -3.71
CA PRO A 113 -5.95 -15.46 -4.63
C PRO A 113 -4.66 -16.23 -5.01
N GLY A 114 -4.83 -17.50 -5.40
CA GLY A 114 -3.71 -18.34 -5.81
C GLY A 114 -2.98 -19.06 -4.67
N TYR A 115 -3.46 -18.91 -3.44
CA TYR A 115 -3.01 -19.63 -2.25
C TYR A 115 -4.16 -20.44 -1.63
N ALA A 116 -3.82 -21.51 -0.92
CA ALA A 116 -4.85 -22.35 -0.30
C ALA A 116 -5.75 -21.53 0.63
N GLN A 117 -7.04 -21.84 0.63
CA GLN A 117 -8.02 -21.14 1.47
C GLN A 117 -7.62 -21.19 2.95
N ASN A 118 -7.70 -20.07 3.63
CA ASN A 118 -7.31 -19.89 5.04
C ASN A 118 -5.81 -20.08 5.33
N GLU A 119 -4.95 -20.22 4.31
CA GLU A 119 -3.50 -20.21 4.50
C GLU A 119 -3.03 -18.80 4.83
N VAL A 120 -2.27 -18.62 5.91
CA VAL A 120 -1.78 -17.32 6.37
C VAL A 120 -0.43 -17.04 5.71
N LEU A 121 -0.32 -15.93 4.99
CA LEU A 121 0.88 -15.56 4.25
C LEU A 121 1.66 -14.51 5.05
N LEU A 122 2.90 -14.83 5.43
CA LEU A 122 3.74 -13.98 6.27
C LEU A 122 5.11 -13.74 5.63
N LEU A 123 5.51 -12.47 5.61
CA LEU A 123 6.85 -12.01 5.26
C LEU A 123 7.43 -11.20 6.41
N GLU A 124 8.65 -11.49 6.82
CA GLU A 124 9.29 -10.89 8.01
C GLU A 124 9.89 -9.50 7.75
N GLU A 125 10.02 -9.12 6.51
CA GLU A 125 10.50 -7.81 6.06
C GLU A 125 9.42 -7.18 5.15
N THR A 126 9.76 -6.87 3.92
CA THR A 126 8.81 -6.25 2.99
C THR A 126 7.70 -7.23 2.61
N PHE A 127 6.45 -6.85 2.87
CA PHE A 127 5.28 -7.58 2.41
C PHE A 127 4.89 -7.16 0.99
N ALA A 128 4.79 -5.85 0.76
CA ALA A 128 4.48 -5.27 -0.55
C ALA A 128 5.48 -4.17 -0.91
N CYS A 129 5.82 -4.07 -2.20
CA CYS A 129 6.84 -3.16 -2.70
C CYS A 129 6.40 -1.69 -2.62
N ALA A 130 7.36 -0.77 -2.42
CA ALA A 130 7.15 0.64 -2.70
C ALA A 130 6.90 0.86 -4.19
N SER A 131 6.04 1.82 -4.54
CA SER A 131 5.86 2.22 -5.94
C SER A 131 5.41 3.67 -6.11
N THR A 132 5.62 4.19 -7.31
CA THR A 132 5.01 5.44 -7.77
C THR A 132 4.92 5.47 -9.29
N GLY A 133 3.88 6.11 -9.80
CA GLY A 133 3.93 6.72 -11.12
C GLY A 133 4.84 7.95 -11.08
N MET A 134 5.62 8.17 -12.14
CA MET A 134 6.41 9.39 -12.31
C MET A 134 6.11 9.99 -13.68
N GLU A 135 5.59 11.20 -13.69
CA GLU A 135 5.39 11.96 -14.91
C GLU A 135 6.42 13.06 -15.02
N ILE A 136 7.22 13.03 -16.09
CA ILE A 136 8.28 14.00 -16.40
C ILE A 136 7.85 14.77 -17.64
N SER A 137 7.45 16.03 -17.47
CA SER A 137 7.06 16.93 -18.54
C SER A 137 8.23 17.86 -18.87
N ILE A 138 8.61 17.94 -20.15
CA ILE A 138 9.74 18.74 -20.62
C ILE A 138 9.23 19.73 -21.68
N GLN A 139 9.52 21.02 -21.46
CA GLN A 139 9.21 22.10 -22.39
C GLN A 139 10.50 22.67 -22.97
N GLY A 140 10.63 22.58 -24.26
CA GLY A 140 11.69 23.17 -25.07
C GLY A 140 11.16 24.30 -25.97
N SER A 141 11.69 24.37 -27.20
CA SER A 141 11.21 25.30 -28.21
C SER A 141 11.29 24.67 -29.61
N PRO A 142 10.31 24.94 -30.48
CA PRO A 142 10.31 24.38 -31.84
C PRO A 142 11.35 25.03 -32.73
N SER A 143 11.70 24.34 -33.80
CA SER A 143 12.47 24.89 -34.92
C SER A 143 12.00 24.29 -36.25
N HIS A 144 12.38 24.90 -37.35
CA HIS A 144 12.25 24.25 -38.64
C HIS A 144 13.13 22.97 -38.67
N ALA A 145 12.59 21.87 -39.19
CA ALA A 145 13.29 20.59 -39.18
C ALA A 145 14.66 20.62 -39.92
N ALA A 146 14.85 21.58 -40.88
CA ALA A 146 16.12 21.78 -41.55
C ALA A 146 17.17 22.56 -40.72
N TYR A 147 16.74 23.17 -39.58
CA TYR A 147 17.58 23.96 -38.68
C TYR A 147 17.40 23.52 -37.23
N PRO A 148 17.69 22.24 -36.90
CA PRO A 148 17.40 21.69 -35.59
C PRO A 148 18.19 22.38 -34.46
N GLU A 149 19.33 23.01 -34.75
CA GLU A 149 20.16 23.77 -33.79
C GLU A 149 19.49 25.04 -33.28
N GLN A 150 18.42 25.54 -33.94
CA GLN A 150 17.70 26.73 -33.54
C GLN A 150 16.59 26.43 -32.51
N GLY A 151 16.24 25.14 -32.30
CA GLY A 151 15.28 24.70 -31.38
C GLY A 151 15.84 23.98 -30.15
N LYS A 152 14.97 23.58 -29.27
CA LYS A 152 15.30 22.74 -28.09
C LYS A 152 14.32 21.58 -28.07
N ASN A 153 14.67 20.50 -28.75
CA ASN A 153 13.82 19.33 -28.91
C ASN A 153 13.93 18.39 -27.68
N PRO A 154 12.86 18.14 -26.91
CA PRO A 154 12.89 17.28 -25.74
C PRO A 154 12.97 15.78 -26.04
N ALA A 155 12.70 15.34 -27.28
CA ALA A 155 12.64 13.91 -27.62
C ALA A 155 13.94 13.16 -27.32
N ALA A 156 15.10 13.77 -27.62
CA ALA A 156 16.40 13.16 -27.33
C ALA A 156 16.65 13.02 -25.81
N LEU A 157 16.19 13.99 -25.02
CA LEU A 157 16.29 13.90 -23.56
C LEU A 157 15.38 12.82 -22.98
N ILE A 158 14.14 12.70 -23.49
CA ILE A 158 13.21 11.63 -23.08
C ILE A 158 13.80 10.26 -23.40
N ALA A 159 14.34 10.05 -24.59
CA ALA A 159 15.04 8.80 -24.94
C ALA A 159 16.24 8.52 -24.00
N GLY A 160 17.00 9.55 -23.65
CA GLY A 160 18.11 9.46 -22.71
C GLY A 160 17.64 9.12 -21.27
N LEU A 161 16.48 9.62 -20.84
CA LEU A 161 15.88 9.29 -19.55
C LEU A 161 15.47 7.82 -19.47
N ILE A 162 14.86 7.27 -20.52
CA ILE A 162 14.51 5.86 -20.62
C ILE A 162 15.75 4.99 -20.49
N SER A 163 16.78 5.28 -21.29
CA SER A 163 18.05 4.56 -21.25
C SER A 163 18.74 4.66 -19.89
N TYR A 164 18.66 5.83 -19.24
CA TYR A 164 19.23 6.02 -17.91
C TYR A 164 18.47 5.23 -16.83
N MET A 165 17.13 5.18 -16.88
CA MET A 165 16.32 4.35 -16.02
C MET A 165 16.70 2.87 -16.16
N ASP A 166 16.78 2.36 -17.40
CA ASP A 166 17.17 0.98 -17.67
C ASP A 166 18.55 0.65 -17.10
N LEU A 167 19.53 1.55 -17.28
CA LEU A 167 20.85 1.40 -16.68
C LEU A 167 20.82 1.39 -15.15
N LEU A 168 19.92 2.13 -14.51
CA LEU A 168 19.79 2.12 -13.07
C LEU A 168 19.20 0.79 -12.59
N VAL A 169 18.14 0.32 -13.22
CA VAL A 169 17.42 -0.93 -12.85
C VAL A 169 18.31 -2.18 -13.04
N GLN A 170 19.20 -2.18 -14.04
CA GLN A 170 20.12 -3.30 -14.31
C GLN A 170 21.30 -3.39 -13.34
N LYS A 171 21.51 -2.40 -12.47
CA LYS A 171 22.58 -2.46 -11.46
C LYS A 171 22.25 -3.51 -10.39
N GLN A 172 23.28 -3.86 -9.62
CA GLN A 172 23.07 -4.67 -8.43
C GLN A 172 22.31 -3.86 -7.38
N HIS A 173 21.22 -4.43 -6.87
CA HIS A 173 20.34 -3.86 -5.85
C HIS A 173 20.17 -4.83 -4.68
N LYS A 174 19.73 -4.28 -3.56
CA LYS A 174 19.16 -5.08 -2.49
C LYS A 174 17.71 -5.37 -2.87
N GLY A 175 17.40 -6.66 -3.17
CA GLY A 175 16.05 -7.07 -3.55
C GLY A 175 15.57 -6.58 -4.92
N ILE A 176 14.28 -6.56 -5.11
CA ILE A 176 13.61 -6.21 -6.36
C ILE A 176 13.67 -4.70 -6.61
N VAL A 177 14.08 -4.29 -7.81
CA VAL A 177 13.97 -2.92 -8.32
C VAL A 177 13.48 -2.98 -9.76
N LEU A 178 12.40 -2.26 -10.05
CA LEU A 178 11.75 -2.26 -11.37
C LEU A 178 11.49 -0.82 -11.84
N GLY A 179 11.63 -0.62 -13.14
CA GLY A 179 11.23 0.60 -13.83
C GLY A 179 10.54 0.23 -15.13
N THR A 180 9.33 0.74 -15.34
CA THR A 180 8.53 0.44 -16.53
C THR A 180 8.13 1.73 -17.21
N VAL A 181 8.35 1.83 -18.52
CA VAL A 181 7.82 2.93 -19.33
C VAL A 181 6.32 2.67 -19.55
N ILE A 182 5.49 3.61 -19.09
CA ILE A 182 4.04 3.54 -19.24
C ILE A 182 3.59 4.27 -20.51
N GLY A 183 4.29 5.35 -20.85
CA GLY A 183 4.00 6.10 -22.05
C GLY A 183 5.03 7.19 -22.30
N MET A 184 5.15 7.58 -23.55
CA MET A 184 5.96 8.73 -23.94
C MET A 184 5.30 9.46 -25.11
N GLU A 185 5.40 10.77 -25.10
CA GLU A 185 4.88 11.64 -26.15
C GLU A 185 5.89 12.76 -26.41
N ALA A 186 6.15 13.09 -27.65
CA ALA A 186 6.98 14.24 -28.02
C ALA A 186 6.66 14.69 -29.45
N GLY A 187 6.39 15.98 -29.61
CA GLY A 187 6.10 16.59 -30.91
C GLY A 187 4.70 16.28 -31.44
N SER A 188 4.54 16.38 -32.75
CA SER A 188 3.29 16.21 -33.49
C SER A 188 3.53 15.46 -34.80
N GLU A 189 2.48 15.28 -35.59
CA GLU A 189 2.59 14.67 -36.93
C GLU A 189 3.17 15.62 -38.01
N SER A 190 3.64 16.82 -37.65
CA SER A 190 4.24 17.78 -38.57
C SER A 190 5.72 17.47 -38.83
N TYR A 191 6.05 17.00 -40.02
CA TYR A 191 7.42 16.66 -40.38
C TYR A 191 8.33 17.89 -40.60
N GLY A 192 7.75 19.08 -40.71
CA GLY A 192 8.49 20.35 -40.98
C GLY A 192 8.92 21.07 -39.69
N VAL A 193 8.44 20.64 -38.51
CA VAL A 193 8.70 21.35 -37.24
C VAL A 193 9.16 20.33 -36.17
N SER A 194 10.24 20.69 -35.47
CA SER A 194 10.74 19.87 -34.37
C SER A 194 9.84 19.94 -33.15
N ALA A 195 9.84 18.88 -32.31
CA ALA A 195 9.12 18.87 -31.06
C ALA A 195 9.55 20.03 -30.15
N ASP A 196 8.59 20.69 -29.51
CA ASP A 196 8.81 21.74 -28.51
C ASP A 196 8.47 21.30 -27.09
N SER A 197 7.75 20.20 -26.96
CA SER A 197 7.31 19.64 -25.69
C SER A 197 7.30 18.10 -25.72
N GLY A 198 7.35 17.49 -24.55
CA GLY A 198 7.19 16.07 -24.43
C GLY A 198 6.94 15.63 -23.00
N VAL A 199 6.38 14.44 -22.84
CA VAL A 199 6.05 13.82 -21.56
C VAL A 199 6.54 12.38 -21.54
N LEU A 200 7.17 11.99 -20.44
CA LEU A 200 7.53 10.62 -20.12
C LEU A 200 6.78 10.18 -18.88
N ARG A 201 6.12 9.02 -18.95
CA ARG A 201 5.41 8.39 -17.82
C ARG A 201 6.06 7.07 -17.49
N LEU A 202 6.45 6.92 -16.24
CA LEU A 202 7.11 5.74 -15.70
C LEU A 202 6.32 5.18 -14.52
N THR A 203 6.42 3.88 -14.27
CA THR A 203 6.14 3.29 -12.96
C THR A 203 7.46 2.77 -12.38
N LEU A 204 7.78 3.19 -11.17
CA LEU A 204 8.98 2.80 -10.44
C LEU A 204 8.56 1.98 -9.23
N ARG A 205 9.25 0.85 -8.97
CA ARG A 205 9.00 -0.04 -7.84
C ARG A 205 10.30 -0.50 -7.21
N ALA A 206 10.27 -0.71 -5.89
CA ALA A 206 11.36 -1.41 -5.22
C ALA A 206 10.85 -2.15 -3.98
N GLU A 207 11.51 -3.26 -3.66
CA GLU A 207 11.26 -4.04 -2.44
C GLU A 207 11.60 -3.24 -1.19
N TYR A 208 12.74 -2.56 -1.18
CA TYR A 208 13.21 -1.78 -0.05
C TYR A 208 13.01 -0.29 -0.28
N GLN A 209 12.51 0.41 0.73
CA GLN A 209 12.26 1.86 0.67
C GLN A 209 13.51 2.64 0.25
N GLU A 210 14.68 2.27 0.76
CA GLU A 210 15.94 2.95 0.41
C GLU A 210 16.31 2.82 -1.08
N GLU A 211 16.05 1.67 -1.70
CA GLU A 211 16.30 1.47 -3.12
C GLU A 211 15.30 2.26 -3.98
N TYR A 212 14.03 2.30 -3.55
CA TYR A 212 13.00 3.13 -4.16
C TYR A 212 13.40 4.62 -4.12
N ASP A 213 13.75 5.14 -2.95
CA ASP A 213 14.13 6.55 -2.77
C ASP A 213 15.35 6.91 -3.63
N LYS A 214 16.36 6.04 -3.67
CA LYS A 214 17.56 6.21 -4.53
C LYS A 214 17.19 6.23 -6.01
N LEU A 215 16.30 5.34 -6.47
CA LEU A 215 15.87 5.27 -7.86
C LEU A 215 15.15 6.55 -8.28
N VAL A 216 14.13 6.96 -7.52
CA VAL A 216 13.36 8.19 -7.74
C VAL A 216 14.29 9.39 -7.79
N GLN A 217 15.12 9.62 -6.77
CA GLN A 217 16.03 10.75 -6.69
C GLN A 217 17.05 10.80 -7.85
N LYS A 218 17.56 9.65 -8.28
CA LYS A 218 18.54 9.61 -9.41
C LYS A 218 17.87 10.03 -10.71
N ILE A 219 16.65 9.55 -10.99
CA ILE A 219 15.92 9.92 -12.21
C ILE A 219 15.55 11.41 -12.16
N GLU A 220 15.03 11.91 -11.04
CA GLU A 220 14.72 13.34 -10.86
C GLU A 220 15.94 14.23 -11.08
N LYS A 221 17.04 13.94 -10.40
CA LYS A 221 18.30 14.69 -10.54
C LYS A 221 18.82 14.68 -11.97
N TYR A 222 18.74 13.54 -12.63
CA TYR A 222 19.18 13.43 -14.04
C TYR A 222 18.28 14.27 -14.94
N ALA A 223 16.97 14.16 -14.84
CA ALA A 223 16.00 14.92 -15.64
C ALA A 223 16.19 16.42 -15.47
N MET A 224 16.22 16.90 -14.23
CA MET A 224 16.37 18.32 -13.91
C MET A 224 17.70 18.88 -14.40
N ARG A 225 18.80 18.16 -14.17
CA ARG A 225 20.14 18.59 -14.62
C ARG A 225 20.22 18.67 -16.14
N ARG A 226 19.81 17.61 -16.85
CA ARG A 226 19.90 17.53 -18.30
C ARG A 226 18.99 18.54 -19.00
N SER A 227 17.79 18.78 -18.47
CA SER A 227 16.91 19.83 -18.98
C SER A 227 17.54 21.21 -18.84
N LYS A 228 18.13 21.49 -17.66
CA LYS A 228 18.80 22.78 -17.41
C LYS A 228 20.02 22.99 -18.35
N GLU A 229 20.85 21.96 -18.51
CA GLU A 229 22.01 22.01 -19.41
C GLU A 229 21.62 22.33 -20.86
N GLN A 230 20.45 21.88 -21.29
CA GLN A 230 19.92 22.11 -22.64
C GLN A 230 18.95 23.32 -22.69
N GLY A 231 18.81 24.06 -21.59
CA GLY A 231 17.97 25.26 -21.51
C GLY A 231 16.47 24.98 -21.70
N MET A 232 16.01 23.80 -21.30
CA MET A 232 14.61 23.38 -21.27
C MET A 232 14.03 23.47 -19.88
N LEU A 233 12.70 23.59 -19.77
CA LEU A 233 11.98 23.50 -18.50
C LEU A 233 11.59 22.06 -18.24
N CYS A 234 11.73 21.60 -17.01
CA CYS A 234 11.34 20.28 -16.57
C CYS A 234 10.42 20.37 -15.35
N ARG A 235 9.31 19.63 -15.37
CA ARG A 235 8.41 19.42 -14.23
C ARG A 235 8.27 17.94 -13.99
N ILE A 236 8.33 17.54 -12.73
CA ILE A 236 8.18 16.15 -12.32
C ILE A 236 7.01 16.07 -11.30
N ARG A 237 6.16 15.09 -11.49
CA ARG A 237 5.09 14.75 -10.56
C ARG A 237 5.19 13.28 -10.20
N LEU A 238 5.14 12.98 -8.92
CA LEU A 238 4.89 11.62 -8.44
C LEU A 238 3.38 11.40 -8.36
N ILE A 239 2.94 10.26 -8.86
CA ILE A 239 1.53 9.88 -8.95
C ILE A 239 1.34 8.65 -8.07
N GLU A 240 0.39 8.73 -7.14
CA GLU A 240 0.04 7.63 -6.25
C GLU A 240 1.28 6.96 -5.62
N PRO A 241 2.05 7.69 -4.81
CA PRO A 241 3.20 7.12 -4.14
C PRO A 241 2.75 6.19 -3.00
N PHE A 242 3.27 4.96 -3.02
CA PHE A 242 3.12 3.97 -1.97
C PHE A 242 4.48 3.68 -1.34
N PRO A 243 4.64 3.74 -0.02
CA PRO A 243 5.85 3.29 0.63
C PRO A 243 5.93 1.76 0.63
N ALA A 244 7.12 1.22 0.86
CA ALA A 244 7.25 -0.21 1.11
C ALA A 244 6.51 -0.59 2.39
N THR A 245 5.73 -1.67 2.35
CA THR A 245 5.04 -2.22 3.52
C THR A 245 6.01 -3.14 4.25
N ILE A 246 6.78 -2.58 5.20
CA ILE A 246 7.85 -3.27 5.93
C ILE A 246 7.34 -3.70 7.30
N ASN A 247 7.18 -5.00 7.48
CA ASN A 247 6.67 -5.59 8.72
C ASN A 247 7.68 -5.53 9.87
N ASP A 248 7.18 -5.28 11.08
CA ASP A 248 7.94 -5.49 12.32
C ASP A 248 8.01 -7.01 12.64
N ARG A 249 9.20 -7.54 12.84
CA ARG A 249 9.43 -8.99 13.07
C ARG A 249 8.71 -9.51 14.31
N ALA A 250 8.60 -8.71 15.37
CA ALA A 250 7.90 -9.12 16.57
C ALA A 250 6.38 -9.22 16.31
N CYS A 251 5.83 -8.29 15.53
CA CYS A 251 4.43 -8.33 15.11
C CYS A 251 4.13 -9.52 14.18
N VAL A 252 5.05 -9.85 13.25
CA VAL A 252 4.93 -11.07 12.42
C VAL A 252 4.96 -12.34 13.27
N SER A 253 5.83 -12.38 14.29
CA SER A 253 5.87 -13.52 15.21
C SER A 253 4.56 -13.70 15.98
N LYS A 254 3.90 -12.60 16.39
CA LYS A 254 2.58 -12.66 17.03
C LYS A 254 1.52 -13.24 16.07
N ILE A 255 1.49 -12.82 14.82
CA ILE A 255 0.56 -13.39 13.82
C ILE A 255 0.84 -14.89 13.62
N ARG A 256 2.12 -15.28 13.55
CA ARG A 256 2.53 -16.69 13.43
C ARG A 256 2.06 -17.53 14.61
N ASN A 257 2.20 -17.01 15.84
CA ASN A 257 1.71 -17.67 17.05
C ASN A 257 0.19 -17.80 17.05
N ALA A 258 -0.53 -16.71 16.72
CA ALA A 258 -1.98 -16.69 16.60
C ALA A 258 -2.47 -17.71 15.56
N ALA A 259 -1.84 -17.77 14.39
CA ALA A 259 -2.15 -18.78 13.38
C ALA A 259 -1.88 -20.20 13.89
N GLY A 260 -0.78 -20.40 14.59
CA GLY A 260 -0.41 -21.69 15.20
C GLY A 260 -1.41 -22.17 16.25
N SER A 261 -1.86 -21.29 17.17
CA SER A 261 -2.87 -21.62 18.18
C SER A 261 -4.22 -22.01 17.57
N LEU A 262 -4.53 -21.48 16.40
CA LEU A 262 -5.75 -21.78 15.63
C LEU A 262 -5.59 -22.99 14.70
N GLY A 263 -4.40 -23.63 14.65
CA GLY A 263 -4.13 -24.75 13.75
C GLY A 263 -4.08 -24.38 12.27
N LEU A 264 -3.88 -23.11 11.95
CA LEU A 264 -3.83 -22.60 10.58
C LEU A 264 -2.45 -22.87 9.95
N LYS A 265 -2.43 -23.12 8.65
CA LYS A 265 -1.19 -23.24 7.90
C LYS A 265 -0.60 -21.83 7.68
N VAL A 266 0.71 -21.72 7.87
CA VAL A 266 1.47 -20.50 7.58
C VAL A 266 2.43 -20.78 6.43
N LYS A 267 2.41 -19.92 5.42
CA LYS A 267 3.32 -19.96 4.28
C LYS A 267 4.10 -18.64 4.18
N THR A 268 5.38 -18.76 3.92
CA THR A 268 6.21 -17.61 3.59
C THR A 268 6.38 -17.58 2.07
N PRO A 269 5.83 -16.58 1.36
CA PRO A 269 6.09 -16.38 -0.06
C PRO A 269 7.60 -16.26 -0.33
N GLY A 270 8.06 -16.72 -1.50
CA GLY A 270 9.47 -16.70 -1.86
C GLY A 270 10.03 -15.31 -2.15
N GLU A 271 9.16 -14.35 -2.44
CA GLU A 271 9.47 -12.94 -2.69
C GLU A 271 8.32 -12.06 -2.18
N PRO A 272 8.54 -10.75 -1.91
CA PRO A 272 7.47 -9.83 -1.57
C PRO A 272 6.49 -9.66 -2.73
N PHE A 273 5.28 -9.25 -2.39
CA PHE A 273 4.31 -8.92 -3.42
C PHE A 273 4.77 -7.67 -4.18
N ARG A 274 4.75 -7.76 -5.52
CA ARG A 274 5.20 -6.66 -6.39
C ARG A 274 4.20 -5.52 -6.51
N TRP A 275 2.92 -5.78 -6.19
CA TRP A 275 1.94 -4.72 -6.02
C TRP A 275 2.23 -3.93 -4.73
N SER A 276 1.54 -2.81 -4.54
CA SER A 276 1.80 -1.89 -3.44
C SER A 276 0.58 -1.75 -2.55
N GLU A 277 0.80 -1.30 -1.33
CA GLU A 277 -0.22 -1.17 -0.30
C GLU A 277 0.11 0.09 0.53
N ASP A 278 -0.88 0.94 0.78
CA ASP A 278 -0.66 2.18 1.50
C ASP A 278 -0.50 1.98 3.02
N PHE A 279 -0.77 0.77 3.53
CA PHE A 279 -0.55 0.39 4.93
C PHE A 279 0.87 0.70 5.42
N GLY A 280 1.84 0.71 4.52
CA GLY A 280 3.22 1.10 4.82
C GLY A 280 3.34 2.47 5.49
N TYR A 281 2.40 3.40 5.28
CA TYR A 281 2.39 4.69 5.97
C TYR A 281 2.12 4.57 7.49
N TYR A 282 1.30 3.61 7.92
CA TYR A 282 1.11 3.34 9.34
C TYR A 282 2.37 2.75 9.97
N LEU A 283 3.09 1.90 9.23
CA LEU A 283 4.32 1.27 9.70
C LEU A 283 5.49 2.26 9.87
N GLN A 284 5.38 3.46 9.30
CA GLN A 284 6.29 4.57 9.56
C GLN A 284 6.00 5.26 10.91
N GLU A 285 4.81 5.08 11.48
CA GLU A 285 4.37 5.74 12.71
C GLU A 285 4.44 4.83 13.93
N THR A 286 4.25 3.52 13.75
CA THR A 286 4.24 2.55 14.85
C THR A 286 4.66 1.17 14.35
N LYS A 287 4.90 0.24 15.29
CA LYS A 287 5.12 -1.17 14.95
C LYS A 287 3.85 -1.79 14.39
N GLY A 288 4.01 -2.75 13.51
CA GLY A 288 2.86 -3.44 12.97
C GLY A 288 3.25 -4.50 11.95
N ALA A 289 2.26 -5.19 11.44
CA ALA A 289 2.44 -6.13 10.35
C ALA A 289 1.20 -6.21 9.46
N PHE A 290 1.46 -6.38 8.18
CA PHE A 290 0.48 -6.69 7.16
C PHE A 290 0.68 -8.13 6.71
N PHE A 291 -0.41 -8.87 6.55
CA PHE A 291 -0.35 -10.28 6.18
C PHE A 291 -1.41 -10.66 5.15
N GLY A 292 -1.21 -11.78 4.50
CA GLY A 292 -2.18 -12.31 3.54
C GLY A 292 -3.01 -13.44 4.12
N ILE A 293 -4.24 -13.60 3.62
CA ILE A 293 -5.04 -14.82 3.79
C ILE A 293 -5.38 -15.37 2.42
N GLY A 294 -4.99 -16.61 2.14
CA GLY A 294 -5.30 -17.32 0.92
C GLY A 294 -6.80 -17.50 0.75
N THR A 295 -7.32 -17.20 -0.45
CA THR A 295 -8.74 -17.29 -0.78
C THR A 295 -9.10 -18.55 -1.57
N GLY A 296 -8.11 -19.32 -2.00
CA GLY A 296 -8.23 -20.51 -2.83
C GLY A 296 -7.27 -20.46 -4.03
N GLU A 297 -6.70 -21.61 -4.38
CA GLU A 297 -5.66 -21.72 -5.41
C GLU A 297 -6.17 -21.42 -6.83
N THR A 298 -7.47 -21.64 -7.09
CA THR A 298 -8.09 -21.50 -8.42
C THR A 298 -9.02 -20.28 -8.53
N ARG A 299 -9.03 -19.40 -7.52
CA ARG A 299 -9.84 -18.18 -7.54
C ARG A 299 -9.28 -17.15 -8.52
N SER A 300 -10.19 -16.38 -9.13
CA SER A 300 -9.83 -15.29 -10.04
C SER A 300 -8.96 -14.25 -9.33
N GLY A 301 -8.00 -13.69 -10.06
CA GLY A 301 -7.07 -12.68 -9.54
C GLY A 301 -7.78 -11.37 -9.17
N LEU A 302 -7.15 -10.61 -8.29
CA LEU A 302 -7.57 -9.25 -7.96
C LEU A 302 -7.63 -8.39 -9.24
N HIS A 303 -8.50 -7.39 -9.27
CA HIS A 303 -8.70 -6.45 -10.38
C HIS A 303 -9.17 -7.10 -11.68
N THR A 304 -9.68 -8.34 -11.64
CA THR A 304 -10.32 -9.00 -12.79
C THR A 304 -11.85 -8.88 -12.72
N ALA A 305 -12.52 -8.98 -13.86
CA ALA A 305 -13.97 -8.87 -13.93
C ALA A 305 -14.70 -10.04 -13.22
N GLU A 306 -14.04 -11.17 -13.12
CA GLU A 306 -14.53 -12.42 -12.52
C GLU A 306 -14.16 -12.54 -11.04
N TYR A 307 -13.55 -11.51 -10.47
CA TYR A 307 -13.18 -11.52 -9.07
C TYR A 307 -14.43 -11.50 -8.17
N GLU A 308 -14.43 -12.37 -7.17
CA GLU A 308 -15.40 -12.40 -6.08
C GLU A 308 -14.66 -12.62 -4.76
N PHE A 309 -15.02 -11.86 -3.72
CA PHE A 309 -14.48 -12.05 -2.39
C PHE A 309 -14.92 -13.41 -1.83
N ASN A 310 -14.02 -14.11 -1.13
CA ASN A 310 -14.34 -15.37 -0.49
C ASN A 310 -14.71 -15.15 0.98
N ASP A 311 -16.00 -15.14 1.28
CA ASP A 311 -16.53 -14.92 2.63
C ASP A 311 -16.05 -15.95 3.66
N GLU A 312 -15.67 -17.16 3.22
CA GLU A 312 -15.20 -18.23 4.12
C GLU A 312 -13.86 -17.92 4.82
N ILE A 313 -13.12 -16.89 4.36
CA ILE A 313 -11.90 -16.44 5.05
C ILE A 313 -12.18 -15.46 6.21
N MET A 314 -13.39 -14.88 6.29
CA MET A 314 -13.71 -13.84 7.28
C MET A 314 -13.56 -14.35 8.69
N GLU A 315 -14.09 -15.54 8.98
CA GLU A 315 -14.01 -16.13 10.33
C GLU A 315 -12.56 -16.37 10.75
N THR A 316 -11.70 -16.82 9.82
CA THR A 316 -10.29 -17.01 10.05
C THR A 316 -9.59 -15.69 10.40
N ALA A 317 -9.86 -14.64 9.64
CA ALA A 317 -9.32 -13.31 9.89
C ALA A 317 -9.72 -12.75 11.26
N ILE A 318 -11.00 -12.85 11.60
CA ILE A 318 -11.53 -12.40 12.90
C ILE A 318 -10.86 -13.17 14.05
N LYS A 319 -10.70 -14.49 13.94
CA LYS A 319 -10.01 -15.30 14.96
C LYS A 319 -8.56 -14.89 15.14
N ILE A 320 -7.83 -14.64 14.08
CA ILE A 320 -6.43 -14.16 14.15
C ILE A 320 -6.38 -12.82 14.89
N TYR A 321 -7.23 -11.87 14.52
CA TYR A 321 -7.28 -10.56 15.19
C TYR A 321 -7.63 -10.67 16.67
N ARG A 322 -8.53 -11.57 17.06
CA ARG A 322 -8.85 -11.83 18.48
C ARG A 322 -7.64 -12.35 19.24
N GLU A 323 -6.89 -13.30 18.70
CA GLU A 323 -5.66 -13.81 19.33
C GLU A 323 -4.62 -12.69 19.52
N LEU A 324 -4.44 -11.81 18.52
CA LEU A 324 -3.53 -10.66 18.62
C LEU A 324 -3.93 -9.67 19.71
N ILE A 325 -5.22 -9.49 19.95
CA ILE A 325 -5.74 -8.66 21.05
C ILE A 325 -5.39 -9.29 22.40
N ASN A 326 -5.51 -10.60 22.54
CA ASN A 326 -5.31 -11.34 23.78
C ASN A 326 -3.82 -11.49 24.17
N GLU A 327 -2.91 -11.63 23.21
CA GLU A 327 -1.46 -11.75 23.48
C GLU A 327 -0.87 -10.55 24.25
N GLY A 328 -1.47 -9.38 24.17
CA GLY A 328 -1.05 -8.18 24.92
C GLY A 328 -1.45 -8.18 26.39
N GLY A 329 -2.39 -9.03 26.81
CA GLY A 329 -2.93 -9.09 28.18
C GLY A 329 -2.23 -10.08 29.12
N ALA A 330 -1.39 -10.97 28.62
CA ALA A 330 -0.87 -12.11 29.39
C ALA A 330 0.50 -11.92 30.09
N LYS A 331 1.01 -10.69 30.25
CA LYS A 331 2.26 -10.42 30.98
C LYS A 331 2.04 -9.52 32.20
N GLY A 332 1.29 -10.03 33.16
CA GLY A 332 1.06 -9.33 34.45
C GLY A 332 0.75 -10.29 35.61
N GLY A 333 1.30 -11.50 35.59
CA GLY A 333 1.12 -12.43 36.70
C GLY A 333 1.90 -13.69 36.48
N GLU A 334 3.15 -13.69 37.02
CA GLU A 334 3.88 -14.82 37.56
C GLU A 334 5.39 -14.56 37.47
N ASN A 335 5.88 -13.92 38.53
CA ASN A 335 7.21 -14.20 39.11
C ASN A 335 7.36 -13.36 40.39
N GLU A 336 6.73 -13.84 41.47
CA GLU A 336 7.20 -13.70 42.83
C GLU A 336 6.84 -14.99 43.57
N ILE A 337 7.73 -15.93 43.60
CA ILE A 337 8.02 -16.81 44.75
C ILE A 337 9.51 -17.18 44.71
#